data_f82162387c7d698e75271d50d7f808eb
#
_entry.id   f82162387c7d698e75271d50d7f808eb
#
_cell.length_a   1.000
_cell.length_b   1.000
_cell.length_c   1.000
_cell.angle_alpha   90.00
_cell.angle_beta   90.00
_cell.angle_gamma   90.00
#
_symmetry.space_group_name_H-M   'P 1'
#
loop_
_entity.id
_entity.type
_entity.pdbx_description
1 polymer ?
#
loop_
_entity_poly.entity_id
_entity_poly.type
_entity_poly.pdbx_seq_one_letter_code
_entity_poly.pdbx_strand_id
1 'polypeptide(L)'
;MSRNDPAGTLARLLQGHTGMQSGGIHVAAICRVLSFDSSTCRATVQPLIRSGKDDPAPITNVPAVGHRYSVNGGAEQVYKPVLHTGDVVLVVYADQEIKNGLAGQVASPDSLRQHDKNDAVIVGIFPGSL
;
A
#
# COMPACT_ATOMS: atom_id res chain seq x y z
N MET A 1 11.24 15.88 41.87
CA MET A 1 10.36 15.26 40.86
C MET A 1 8.91 15.72 41.08
N SER A 2 8.33 16.29 40.10
CA SER A 2 6.94 16.73 40.23
C SER A 2 6.00 15.56 40.01
N ARG A 3 5.20 15.24 40.99
CA ARG A 3 4.13 14.25 40.87
C ARG A 3 2.82 14.86 40.36
N ASN A 4 2.74 16.18 40.48
CA ASN A 4 1.57 16.96 40.08
C ASN A 4 1.96 17.90 38.96
N ASP A 5 2.23 17.32 37.80
CA ASP A 5 2.53 18.06 36.58
C ASP A 5 1.46 17.76 35.54
N PRO A 6 0.27 18.40 35.63
CA PRO A 6 -0.81 18.12 34.69
C PRO A 6 -0.43 18.40 33.24
N ALA A 7 0.40 19.43 33.00
CA ALA A 7 0.82 19.78 31.65
C ALA A 7 1.74 18.70 31.07
N GLY A 8 2.70 18.20 31.85
CA GLY A 8 3.58 17.13 31.42
C GLY A 8 2.84 15.82 31.21
N THR A 9 1.89 15.50 32.07
CA THR A 9 1.06 14.30 31.92
C THR A 9 0.20 14.38 30.65
N LEU A 10 -0.42 15.52 30.41
CA LEU A 10 -1.21 15.73 29.20
C LEU A 10 -0.34 15.61 27.94
N ALA A 11 0.85 16.23 27.94
CA ALA A 11 1.77 16.15 26.81
C ALA A 11 2.15 14.70 26.49
N ARG A 12 2.42 13.88 27.51
CA ARG A 12 2.74 12.46 27.32
C ARG A 12 1.57 11.68 26.76
N LEU A 13 0.35 11.94 27.21
CA LEU A 13 -0.84 11.30 26.69
C LEU A 13 -1.07 11.66 25.22
N LEU A 14 -0.91 12.93 24.87
CA LEU A 14 -1.06 13.39 23.48
C LEU A 14 0.02 12.80 22.58
N GLN A 15 1.27 12.75 23.05
CA GLN A 15 2.37 12.13 22.30
C GLN A 15 2.13 10.63 22.10
N GLY A 16 1.71 9.93 23.14
CA GLY A 16 1.40 8.52 23.04
C GLY A 16 0.26 8.24 22.06
N HIS A 17 -0.80 9.05 22.10
CA HIS A 17 -1.93 8.92 21.19
C HIS A 17 -1.51 9.20 19.74
N THR A 18 -0.74 10.26 19.51
CA THR A 18 -0.23 10.60 18.17
C THR A 18 0.68 9.49 17.64
N GLY A 19 1.58 8.96 18.47
CA GLY A 19 2.45 7.86 18.10
C GLY A 19 1.68 6.59 17.74
N MET A 20 0.64 6.26 18.49
CA MET A 20 -0.22 5.12 18.19
C MET A 20 -0.99 5.31 16.88
N GLN A 21 -1.54 6.49 16.64
CA GLN A 21 -2.22 6.80 15.37
C GLN A 21 -1.27 6.71 14.20
N SER A 22 -0.07 7.29 14.31
CA SER A 22 0.95 7.24 13.26
C SER A 22 1.38 5.80 12.97
N GLY A 23 1.56 4.97 14.00
CA GLY A 23 1.91 3.55 13.84
C GLY A 23 0.79 2.73 13.21
N GLY A 24 -0.46 3.20 13.30
CA GLY A 24 -1.62 2.54 12.69
C GLY A 24 -1.94 2.99 11.27
N ILE A 25 -1.27 4.03 10.77
CA ILE A 25 -1.52 4.55 9.42
C ILE A 25 -0.56 3.87 8.45
N HIS A 26 -1.13 3.14 7.48
CA HIS A 26 -0.37 2.48 6.42
C HIS A 26 -0.31 3.39 5.20
N VAL A 27 0.90 3.75 4.77
CA VAL A 27 1.12 4.61 3.60
C VAL A 27 1.71 3.80 2.45
N ALA A 28 2.76 3.05 2.71
CA ALA A 28 3.46 2.24 1.72
C ALA A 28 4.18 1.09 2.41
N ALA A 29 4.47 0.05 1.65
CA ALA A 29 5.20 -1.11 2.15
C ALA A 29 6.06 -1.72 1.06
N ILE A 30 7.18 -2.31 1.46
CA ILE A 30 7.97 -3.18 0.60
C ILE A 30 7.42 -4.61 0.75
N CYS A 31 7.11 -5.25 -0.37
CA CYS A 31 6.49 -6.56 -0.38
C CYS A 31 7.16 -7.50 -1.35
N ARG A 32 7.00 -8.81 -1.14
CA ARG A 32 7.43 -9.84 -2.08
C ARG A 32 6.20 -10.43 -2.76
N VAL A 33 6.25 -10.59 -4.08
CA VAL A 33 5.18 -11.21 -4.84
C VAL A 33 5.13 -12.71 -4.56
N LEU A 34 3.99 -13.21 -4.12
CA LEU A 34 3.74 -14.63 -3.92
C LEU A 34 3.11 -15.27 -5.14
N SER A 35 2.20 -14.57 -5.80
CA SER A 35 1.55 -15.02 -7.03
C SER A 35 1.05 -13.83 -7.82
N PHE A 36 0.93 -13.99 -9.12
CA PHE A 36 0.47 -12.94 -10.03
C PHE A 36 -0.44 -13.52 -11.10
N ASP A 37 -1.60 -12.88 -11.30
CA ASP A 37 -2.53 -13.21 -12.37
C ASP A 37 -2.38 -12.18 -13.49
N SER A 38 -1.79 -12.60 -14.60
CA SER A 38 -1.56 -11.72 -15.74
C SER A 38 -2.84 -11.27 -16.45
N SER A 39 -3.92 -12.02 -16.33
CA SER A 39 -5.19 -11.68 -16.96
C SER A 39 -5.90 -10.52 -16.28
N THR A 40 -5.77 -10.42 -14.96
CA THR A 40 -6.38 -9.35 -14.16
C THR A 40 -5.36 -8.32 -13.69
N CYS A 41 -4.07 -8.57 -13.87
CA CYS A 41 -2.96 -7.77 -13.34
C CYS A 41 -3.06 -7.60 -11.83
N ARG A 42 -3.43 -8.65 -11.11
CA ARG A 42 -3.55 -8.66 -9.66
C ARG A 42 -2.62 -9.68 -9.04
N ALA A 43 -2.11 -9.36 -7.87
CA ALA A 43 -1.13 -10.19 -7.19
C ALA A 43 -1.49 -10.42 -5.73
N THR A 44 -0.95 -11.48 -5.17
CA THR A 44 -0.87 -11.68 -3.72
C THR A 44 0.57 -11.36 -3.31
N VAL A 45 0.72 -10.53 -2.30
CA VAL A 45 2.04 -10.06 -1.85
C VAL A 45 2.21 -10.28 -0.35
N GLN A 46 3.46 -10.51 0.05
CA GLN A 46 3.88 -10.65 1.44
C GLN A 46 4.63 -9.40 1.86
N PRO A 47 4.09 -8.59 2.79
CA PRO A 47 4.86 -7.50 3.38
C PRO A 47 6.13 -8.03 4.03
N LEU A 48 7.25 -7.32 3.85
CA LEU A 48 8.56 -7.81 4.28
C LEU A 48 9.04 -7.20 5.59
N ILE A 49 8.41 -6.16 6.08
CA ILE A 49 8.81 -5.50 7.31
C ILE A 49 7.82 -5.85 8.42
N ARG A 50 8.34 -6.41 9.50
CA ARG A 50 7.53 -6.72 10.67
C ARG A 50 7.33 -5.46 11.51
N SER A 51 6.13 -5.31 12.05
CA SER A 51 5.85 -4.31 13.07
C SER A 51 5.82 -4.90 14.48
N GLY A 52 6.01 -6.22 14.60
CA GLY A 52 6.02 -6.96 15.85
C GLY A 52 6.78 -8.28 15.73
N LYS A 53 6.43 -9.26 16.56
CA LYS A 53 7.08 -10.57 16.56
C LYS A 53 6.76 -11.41 15.33
N ASP A 54 5.52 -11.33 14.88
CA ASP A 54 5.01 -12.19 13.84
C ASP A 54 5.19 -11.56 12.46
N ASP A 55 5.24 -12.41 11.44
CA ASP A 55 5.24 -11.94 10.07
C ASP A 55 3.88 -11.29 9.78
N PRO A 56 3.87 -10.18 9.03
CA PRO A 56 2.61 -9.60 8.60
C PRO A 56 1.86 -10.56 7.67
N ALA A 57 0.54 -10.48 7.69
CA ALA A 57 -0.30 -11.31 6.85
C ALA A 57 -0.14 -10.94 5.37
N PRO A 58 -0.21 -11.90 4.44
CA PRO A 58 -0.24 -11.59 3.02
C PRO A 58 -1.43 -10.72 2.65
N ILE A 59 -1.24 -9.92 1.61
CA ILE A 59 -2.30 -9.08 1.04
C ILE A 59 -2.71 -9.69 -0.30
N THR A 60 -3.98 -9.99 -0.46
CA THR A 60 -4.50 -10.62 -1.67
C THR A 60 -5.15 -9.61 -2.60
N ASN A 61 -5.27 -9.97 -3.87
CA ASN A 61 -6.01 -9.23 -4.88
C ASN A 61 -5.53 -7.79 -5.05
N VAL A 62 -4.21 -7.58 -5.03
CA VAL A 62 -3.57 -6.26 -5.14
C VAL A 62 -3.39 -5.93 -6.62
N PRO A 63 -4.04 -4.87 -7.14
CA PRO A 63 -3.82 -4.48 -8.53
C PRO A 63 -2.43 -3.90 -8.73
N ALA A 64 -1.85 -4.18 -9.90
CA ALA A 64 -0.61 -3.57 -10.35
C ALA A 64 -0.91 -2.59 -11.48
N VAL A 65 -0.33 -1.40 -11.40
CA VAL A 65 -0.54 -0.38 -12.42
C VAL A 65 0.32 -0.64 -13.65
N GLY A 66 -0.21 -0.26 -14.82
CA GLY A 66 0.51 -0.32 -16.08
C GLY A 66 0.83 1.07 -16.59
N HIS A 67 1.50 1.13 -17.73
CA HIS A 67 1.91 2.40 -18.34
C HIS A 67 1.56 2.40 -19.84
N ARG A 68 1.39 3.59 -20.38
CA ARG A 68 1.20 3.80 -21.81
C ARG A 68 2.05 4.99 -22.23
N TYR A 69 2.92 4.76 -23.21
CA TYR A 69 3.85 5.79 -23.67
C TYR A 69 3.79 5.93 -25.19
N SER A 70 4.07 7.14 -25.66
CA SER A 70 4.36 7.44 -27.05
C SER A 70 5.70 8.15 -27.13
N VAL A 71 6.57 7.70 -28.03
CA VAL A 71 7.91 8.27 -28.20
C VAL A 71 7.89 9.12 -29.48
N ASN A 72 8.27 10.39 -29.38
CA ASN A 72 8.37 11.33 -30.50
C ASN A 72 7.09 11.40 -31.37
N GLY A 73 5.92 11.31 -30.75
CA GLY A 73 4.66 11.32 -31.47
C GLY A 73 4.34 10.05 -32.24
N GLY A 74 5.09 8.97 -32.01
CA GLY A 74 4.86 7.69 -32.64
C GLY A 74 3.65 6.95 -32.07
N ALA A 75 3.48 5.69 -32.46
CA ALA A 75 2.40 4.84 -31.98
C ALA A 75 2.49 4.63 -30.47
N GLU A 76 1.32 4.54 -29.82
CA GLU A 76 1.27 4.26 -28.38
C GLU A 76 1.81 2.87 -28.06
N GLN A 77 2.63 2.79 -27.02
CA GLN A 77 3.15 1.54 -26.47
C GLN A 77 2.48 1.26 -25.15
N VAL A 78 1.86 0.12 -25.02
CA VAL A 78 1.21 -0.32 -23.79
C VAL A 78 2.14 -1.25 -23.04
N TYR A 79 2.45 -0.89 -21.80
CA TYR A 79 3.30 -1.69 -20.91
C TYR A 79 2.44 -2.20 -19.76
N LYS A 80 2.02 -3.45 -19.87
CA LYS A 80 1.31 -4.13 -18.79
C LYS A 80 2.31 -4.62 -17.76
N PRO A 81 1.96 -4.62 -16.47
CA PRO A 81 2.86 -5.16 -15.46
C PRO A 81 3.06 -6.66 -15.68
N VAL A 82 4.28 -7.11 -15.54
CA VAL A 82 4.67 -8.53 -15.52
C VAL A 82 5.43 -8.76 -14.23
N LEU A 83 4.83 -9.51 -13.32
CA LEU A 83 5.43 -9.79 -12.03
C LEU A 83 5.75 -11.27 -11.94
N HIS A 84 6.89 -11.59 -11.35
CA HIS A 84 7.31 -12.96 -11.07
C HIS A 84 7.24 -13.24 -9.58
N THR A 85 6.95 -14.47 -9.22
CA THR A 85 7.03 -14.89 -7.82
C THR A 85 8.43 -14.63 -7.28
N GLY A 86 8.49 -13.94 -6.15
CA GLY A 86 9.76 -13.54 -5.53
C GLY A 86 10.17 -12.11 -5.82
N ASP A 87 9.53 -11.43 -6.77
CA ASP A 87 9.82 -10.01 -7.03
C ASP A 87 9.55 -9.15 -5.81
N VAL A 88 10.45 -8.20 -5.57
CA VAL A 88 10.28 -7.21 -4.50
C VAL A 88 9.68 -5.95 -5.11
N VAL A 89 8.54 -5.55 -4.59
CA VAL A 89 7.71 -4.48 -5.15
C VAL A 89 7.40 -3.43 -4.10
N LEU A 90 7.11 -2.22 -4.55
CA LEU A 90 6.57 -1.16 -3.70
C LEU A 90 5.05 -1.16 -3.81
N VAL A 91 4.39 -1.21 -2.68
CA VAL A 91 2.94 -1.17 -2.55
C VAL A 91 2.55 0.11 -1.84
N VAL A 92 1.56 0.80 -2.37
CA VAL A 92 1.01 2.03 -1.79
C VAL A 92 -0.41 1.75 -1.35
N TYR A 93 -0.78 2.24 -0.18
CA TYR A 93 -2.14 2.13 0.34
C TYR A 93 -2.91 3.39 0.02
N ALA A 94 -4.05 3.25 -0.66
CA ALA A 94 -4.86 4.41 -1.01
C ALA A 94 -5.45 5.07 0.24
N ASP A 95 -5.71 6.36 0.11
CA ASP A 95 -6.25 7.19 1.19
C ASP A 95 -7.60 6.67 1.70
N GLN A 96 -8.43 6.19 0.79
CA GLN A 96 -9.76 5.64 1.07
C GLN A 96 -9.98 4.37 0.26
N GLU A 97 -11.11 3.71 0.50
CA GLU A 97 -11.49 2.51 -0.25
C GLU A 97 -11.62 2.81 -1.75
N ILE A 98 -10.92 2.02 -2.57
CA ILE A 98 -10.79 2.31 -4.02
C ILE A 98 -11.70 1.44 -4.91
N LYS A 99 -12.25 0.35 -4.40
CA LYS A 99 -12.88 -0.66 -5.27
C LYS A 99 -14.01 -0.09 -6.13
N ASN A 100 -14.81 0.84 -5.61
CA ASN A 100 -15.93 1.44 -6.35
C ASN A 100 -15.47 2.50 -7.36
N GLY A 101 -14.25 3.03 -7.21
CA GLY A 101 -13.67 4.01 -8.13
C GLY A 101 -12.85 3.42 -9.25
N LEU A 102 -12.50 2.13 -9.19
CA LEU A 102 -11.63 1.49 -10.19
C LEU A 102 -12.27 1.43 -11.59
N ALA A 103 -13.59 1.52 -11.67
CA ALA A 103 -14.30 1.57 -12.96
C ALA A 103 -14.22 2.94 -13.65
N GLY A 104 -13.67 3.96 -12.99
CA GLY A 104 -13.48 5.29 -13.56
C GLY A 104 -14.61 6.27 -13.29
N GLN A 105 -15.62 5.88 -12.53
CA GLN A 105 -16.71 6.77 -12.14
C GLN A 105 -16.49 7.29 -10.71
N VAL A 106 -16.94 8.51 -10.44
CA VAL A 106 -16.96 9.02 -9.08
C VAL A 106 -17.93 8.16 -8.26
N ALA A 107 -17.45 7.65 -7.15
CA ALA A 107 -18.21 6.76 -6.31
C ALA A 107 -17.89 6.99 -4.84
N SER A 108 -18.85 6.65 -3.98
CA SER A 108 -18.61 6.66 -2.54
C SER A 108 -18.00 5.34 -2.08
N PRO A 109 -17.11 5.37 -1.09
CA PRO A 109 -16.60 4.13 -0.51
C PRO A 109 -17.71 3.40 0.25
N ASP A 110 -17.63 2.07 0.30
CA ASP A 110 -18.57 1.26 1.07
C ASP A 110 -18.25 1.26 2.56
N SER A 111 -17.04 1.67 2.93
CA SER A 111 -16.57 1.69 4.30
C SER A 111 -15.86 3.01 4.60
N LEU A 112 -15.60 3.25 5.89
CA LEU A 112 -14.85 4.42 6.36
C LEU A 112 -13.36 4.14 6.55
N ARG A 113 -12.87 3.00 6.07
CA ARG A 113 -11.46 2.64 6.22
C ARG A 113 -10.57 3.60 5.45
N GLN A 114 -9.41 3.89 6.01
CA GLN A 114 -8.40 4.76 5.41
C GLN A 114 -7.04 4.09 5.49
N HIS A 115 -6.21 4.28 4.46
CA HIS A 115 -4.87 3.69 4.40
C HIS A 115 -4.88 2.21 4.77
N ASP A 116 -5.83 1.48 4.19
CA ASP A 116 -6.07 0.08 4.53
C ASP A 116 -5.32 -0.82 3.53
N LYS A 117 -4.79 -1.93 4.01
CA LYS A 117 -4.09 -2.89 3.15
C LYS A 117 -4.99 -3.51 2.08
N ASN A 118 -6.32 -3.47 2.26
CA ASN A 118 -7.24 -3.90 1.21
C ASN A 118 -7.34 -2.92 0.04
N ASP A 119 -6.76 -1.73 0.19
CA ASP A 119 -6.69 -0.71 -0.85
C ASP A 119 -5.25 -0.49 -1.32
N ALA A 120 -4.47 -1.55 -1.28
CA ALA A 120 -3.08 -1.57 -1.73
C ALA A 120 -2.99 -1.62 -3.25
N VAL A 121 -1.98 -0.96 -3.79
CA VAL A 121 -1.68 -0.92 -5.23
C VAL A 121 -0.18 -1.10 -5.41
N ILE A 122 0.22 -2.00 -6.31
CA ILE A 122 1.64 -2.19 -6.67
C ILE A 122 2.01 -1.11 -7.69
N VAL A 123 3.00 -0.29 -7.35
CA VAL A 123 3.43 0.82 -8.21
C VAL A 123 4.73 0.56 -8.96
N GLY A 124 5.49 -0.44 -8.59
CA GLY A 124 6.72 -0.79 -9.31
C GLY A 124 7.51 -1.91 -8.66
N ILE A 125 8.56 -2.33 -9.35
CA ILE A 125 9.47 -3.40 -8.97
C ILE A 125 10.81 -2.78 -8.59
N PHE A 126 11.38 -3.19 -7.46
CA PHE A 126 12.71 -2.73 -7.08
C PHE A 126 13.77 -3.34 -8.02
N PRO A 127 14.83 -2.56 -8.37
CA PRO A 127 15.80 -2.99 -9.39
C PRO A 127 16.46 -4.33 -9.13
N GLY A 128 16.63 -4.72 -7.88
CA GLY A 128 17.22 -6.02 -7.54
C GLY A 128 16.42 -7.23 -8.03
N SER A 129 15.14 -7.03 -8.35
CA SER A 129 14.24 -8.08 -8.86
C SER A 129 14.02 -8.00 -10.37
N LEU A 130 14.55 -6.98 -11.02
CA LEU A 130 14.42 -6.80 -12.47
C LEU A 130 15.33 -7.72 -13.28
#